data_986378b2f5649f2cd338ae0efde64d90
#
_entry.id   986378b2f5649f2cd338ae0efde64d90
#
_cell.length_a   1.000
_cell.length_b   1.000
_cell.length_c   1.000
_cell.angle_alpha   90.00
_cell.angle_beta   90.00
_cell.angle_gamma   90.00
#
_symmetry.space_group_name_H-M   'P 1'
#
loop_
_entity.id
_entity.type
_entity.pdbx_description
1 polymer ?
#
loop_
_entity_poly.entity_id
_entity_poly.type
_entity_poly.pdbx_seq_one_letter_code
_entity_poly.pdbx_strand_id
1 'polypeptide(L)' 'MTKIEQLAALLVAELRGFEKNISKLESLETKISDTKIELNLKELKPLLEAHEQSLNLSKKQQDSYLDRLQSIVKN' A
#
# COMPACT_ATOMS: atom_id res chain seq x y z
N MET A 1 -6.52 -9.98 -27.05
CA MET A 1 -6.09 -10.36 -25.69
C MET A 1 -7.01 -11.39 -25.09
N THR A 2 -6.46 -12.42 -24.50
CA THR A 2 -7.25 -13.41 -23.77
C THR A 2 -7.67 -12.85 -22.41
N LYS A 3 -8.71 -13.45 -21.83
CA LYS A 3 -9.17 -13.09 -20.48
C LYS A 3 -8.07 -13.26 -19.44
N ILE A 4 -7.26 -14.31 -19.56
CA ILE A 4 -6.14 -14.60 -18.66
C ILE A 4 -5.09 -13.50 -18.76
N GLU A 5 -4.77 -13.04 -19.98
CA GLU A 5 -3.81 -11.95 -20.19
C GLU A 5 -4.29 -10.64 -19.58
N GLN A 6 -5.59 -10.33 -19.71
CA GLN A 6 -6.18 -9.15 -19.09
C GLN A 6 -6.10 -9.19 -17.58
N LEU A 7 -6.41 -10.36 -16.98
CA LEU A 7 -6.31 -10.55 -15.53
C LEU A 7 -4.87 -10.41 -15.05
N ALA A 8 -3.92 -10.99 -15.78
CA ALA A 8 -2.50 -10.88 -15.45
C ALA A 8 -2.04 -9.43 -15.47
N ALA A 9 -2.45 -8.65 -16.50
CA ALA A 9 -2.12 -7.23 -16.58
C ALA A 9 -2.67 -6.43 -15.41
N LEU A 10 -3.90 -6.73 -14.99
CA LEU A 10 -4.51 -6.09 -13.81
C LEU A 10 -3.75 -6.42 -12.53
N LEU A 11 -3.33 -7.68 -12.35
CA LEU A 11 -2.56 -8.09 -11.19
C LEU A 11 -1.21 -7.37 -11.12
N VAL A 12 -0.52 -7.24 -12.26
CA VAL A 12 0.76 -6.52 -12.34
C VAL A 12 0.55 -5.05 -11.97
N ALA A 13 -0.51 -4.42 -12.49
CA ALA A 13 -0.82 -3.03 -12.15
C ALA A 13 -1.09 -2.85 -10.66
N GLU A 14 -1.81 -3.78 -10.04
CA GLU A 14 -2.09 -3.75 -8.61
C GLU A 14 -0.83 -3.92 -7.78
N LEU A 15 0.06 -4.83 -8.18
CA LEU A 15 1.34 -5.01 -7.51
C LEU A 15 2.18 -3.74 -7.52
N ARG A 16 2.23 -3.04 -8.65
CA ARG A 16 2.95 -1.78 -8.75
C ARG A 16 2.38 -0.72 -7.81
N GLY A 17 1.05 -0.62 -7.75
CA GLY A 17 0.38 0.28 -6.83
C GLY A 17 0.69 -0.06 -5.37
N PHE A 18 0.70 -1.34 -5.05
CA PHE A 18 1.04 -1.85 -3.74
C PHE A 18 2.49 -1.52 -3.36
N GLU A 19 3.44 -1.76 -4.28
CA GLU A 19 4.85 -1.45 -4.07
C GLU A 19 5.09 0.04 -3.83
N LYS A 20 4.41 0.90 -4.58
CA LYS A 20 4.49 2.35 -4.38
C LYS A 20 4.01 2.75 -3.00
N ASN A 21 2.92 2.14 -2.52
CA ASN A 21 2.39 2.44 -1.20
C ASN A 21 3.32 1.94 -0.10
N ILE A 22 3.94 0.77 -0.27
CA ILE A 22 4.93 0.25 0.68
C ILE A 22 6.14 1.20 0.77
N SER A 23 6.63 1.69 -0.36
CA SER A 23 7.72 2.67 -0.38
C SER A 23 7.33 3.96 0.36
N LYS A 24 6.08 4.40 0.20
CA LYS A 24 5.55 5.56 0.92
C LYS A 24 5.50 5.29 2.42
N LEU A 25 5.06 4.10 2.83
CA LEU A 25 5.02 3.70 4.25
C LEU A 25 6.43 3.73 4.85
N GLU A 26 7.42 3.18 4.16
CA GLU A 26 8.80 3.18 4.63
C GLU A 26 9.32 4.60 4.81
N SER A 27 9.06 5.49 3.85
CA SER A 27 9.44 6.90 3.92
C SER A 27 8.77 7.59 5.11
N LEU A 28 7.47 7.33 5.33
CA LEU A 28 6.74 7.90 6.46
C LEU A 28 7.27 7.40 7.80
N GLU A 29 7.61 6.11 7.90
CA GLU A 29 8.20 5.53 9.10
C GLU A 29 9.52 6.20 9.46
N THR A 30 10.37 6.46 8.47
CA THR A 30 11.63 7.18 8.66
C THR A 30 11.37 8.60 9.16
N LYS A 31 10.43 9.32 8.55
CA LYS A 31 10.08 10.68 8.96
C LYS A 31 9.50 10.73 10.37
N ILE A 32 8.64 9.77 10.71
CA ILE A 32 8.06 9.66 12.05
C ILE A 32 9.17 9.43 13.08
N SER A 33 10.09 8.52 12.80
CA SER A 33 11.21 8.24 13.69
C SER A 33 12.07 9.47 13.92
N ASP A 34 12.44 10.18 12.84
CA ASP A 34 13.25 11.39 12.91
C ASP A 34 12.52 12.50 13.69
N THR A 35 11.21 12.65 13.46
CA THR A 35 10.39 13.66 14.12
C THR A 35 10.27 13.38 15.63
N LYS A 36 10.16 12.10 16.01
CA LYS A 36 10.16 11.70 17.43
C LYS A 36 11.47 12.04 18.12
N ILE A 37 12.60 11.83 17.42
CA ILE A 37 13.92 12.17 17.94
C ILE A 37 14.03 13.69 18.19
N GLU A 38 13.50 14.48 17.28
CA GLU A 38 13.47 15.95 17.40
C GLU A 38 12.43 16.47 18.37
N LEU A 39 11.51 15.61 18.83
CA LEU A 39 10.39 15.96 19.72
C LEU A 39 9.44 17.00 19.10
N ASN A 40 9.29 16.99 17.79
CA ASN A 40 8.41 17.93 17.08
C ASN A 40 7.01 17.35 16.96
N LEU A 41 6.17 17.60 17.97
CA LEU A 41 4.81 17.08 18.06
C LEU A 41 3.87 17.64 16.99
N LYS A 42 4.12 18.87 16.51
CA LYS A 42 3.29 19.48 15.47
C LYS A 42 3.43 18.77 14.14
N GLU A 43 4.65 18.32 13.81
CA GLU A 43 4.90 17.58 12.58
C GLU A 43 4.55 16.11 12.72
N LEU A 44 4.64 15.57 13.92
CA LEU A 44 4.38 14.15 14.16
C LEU A 44 2.94 13.75 13.87
N LYS A 45 1.97 14.56 14.29
CA LYS A 45 0.55 14.23 14.14
C LYS A 45 0.14 14.03 12.68
N PRO A 46 0.44 14.94 11.73
CA PRO A 46 0.12 14.72 10.33
C PRO A 46 0.83 13.49 9.75
N LEU A 47 2.05 13.22 10.19
CA LEU A 47 2.80 12.04 9.72
C LEU A 47 2.14 10.74 10.17
N LEU A 48 1.67 10.68 11.41
CA LEU A 48 0.96 9.52 11.93
C LEU A 48 -0.36 9.31 11.20
N GLU A 49 -1.10 10.37 10.92
CA GLU A 49 -2.34 10.28 10.15
C GLU A 49 -2.09 9.77 8.72
N ALA A 50 -1.06 10.31 8.05
CA ALA A 50 -0.69 9.85 6.72
C ALA A 50 -0.26 8.39 6.72
N HIS A 51 0.48 7.96 7.73
CA HIS A 51 0.91 6.57 7.90
C HIS A 51 -0.29 5.64 8.09
N GLU A 52 -1.25 6.04 8.93
CA GLU A 52 -2.47 5.27 9.15
C GLU A 52 -3.29 5.12 7.87
N GLN A 53 -3.46 6.21 7.10
CA GLN A 53 -4.16 6.16 5.82
C GLN A 53 -3.46 5.22 4.83
N SER A 54 -2.13 5.25 4.78
CA SER A 54 -1.35 4.38 3.90
C SER A 54 -1.45 2.91 4.33
N LEU A 55 -1.51 2.63 5.64
CA LEU A 55 -1.73 1.27 6.14
C LEU A 55 -3.11 0.76 5.73
N ASN A 56 -4.14 1.58 5.86
CA ASN A 56 -5.50 1.21 5.46
C ASN A 56 -5.57 0.95 3.96
N LEU A 57 -4.91 1.76 3.15
CA LEU A 57 -4.83 1.55 1.71
C LEU A 57 -4.11 0.24 1.37
N SER A 58 -2.99 -0.03 2.05
CA SER A 58 -2.23 -1.28 1.86
C SER A 58 -3.10 -2.50 2.16
N LYS A 59 -3.89 -2.45 3.23
CA LYS A 59 -4.81 -3.52 3.59
C LYS A 59 -5.87 -3.75 2.52
N LYS A 60 -6.47 -2.67 2.02
CA LYS A 60 -7.44 -2.77 0.93
C LYS A 60 -6.83 -3.34 -0.34
N GLN A 61 -5.62 -2.93 -0.67
CA GLN A 61 -4.90 -3.44 -1.84
C GLN A 61 -4.62 -4.94 -1.71
N GLN A 62 -4.22 -5.40 -0.52
CA GLN A 62 -4.01 -6.82 -0.25
C GLN A 62 -5.30 -7.63 -0.43
N ASP A 63 -6.40 -7.14 0.16
CA ASP A 63 -7.69 -7.83 0.08
C ASP A 63 -8.17 -7.94 -1.36
N SER A 64 -8.06 -6.86 -2.12
CA SER A 64 -8.44 -6.83 -3.54
C SER A 64 -7.57 -7.79 -4.37
N TYR A 65 -6.27 -7.81 -4.11
CA TYR A 65 -5.33 -8.70 -4.80
C TYR A 65 -5.65 -10.17 -4.53
N LEU A 66 -5.92 -10.52 -3.26
CA LEU A 66 -6.27 -11.88 -2.88
C LEU A 66 -7.59 -12.33 -3.49
N ASP A 67 -8.60 -11.45 -3.52
CA ASP A 67 -9.89 -11.74 -4.15
C ASP A 67 -9.70 -12.07 -5.63
N ARG A 68 -8.87 -11.32 -6.33
CA ARG A 68 -8.60 -11.58 -7.76
C ARG A 68 -7.84 -12.86 -7.99
N LEU A 69 -6.87 -13.17 -7.12
CA LEU A 69 -6.15 -14.44 -7.20
C LEU A 69 -7.11 -15.62 -7.01
N GLN A 70 -8.03 -15.52 -6.04
CA GLN A 70 -9.03 -16.55 -5.79
C GLN A 70 -9.94 -16.74 -7.01
N SER A 71 -10.34 -15.65 -7.64
CA SER A 71 -11.17 -15.71 -8.86
C SER A 71 -10.46 -16.42 -10.00
N ILE A 72 -9.16 -16.23 -10.15
CA ILE A 72 -8.36 -16.92 -11.18
C ILE A 72 -8.27 -18.41 -10.88
N VAL A 73 -8.02 -18.76 -9.63
CA VAL A 73 -7.83 -20.17 -9.21
C VAL A 73 -9.13 -20.95 -9.31
N LYS A 74 -10.26 -20.34 -9.01
CA LYS A 74 -11.57 -21.00 -9.07
C LYS A 74 -12.07 -21.24 -10.49
N ASN A 75 -11.60 -20.50 -11.45
CA ASN A 75 -11.96 -20.66 -12.85
C ASN A 75 -10.93 -21.46 -13.61
#